data_c5d670e4d1781602258aeac3a46995a7
#
_entry.id   c5d670e4d1781602258aeac3a46995a7
#
_cell.length_a   1.000
_cell.length_b   1.000
_cell.length_c   1.000
_cell.angle_alpha   90.00
_cell.angle_beta   90.00
_cell.angle_gamma   90.00
#
_symmetry.space_group_name_H-M   'P 1'
#
loop_
_entity.id
_entity.type
_entity.pdbx_description
1 polymer ?
#
loop_
_entity_poly.entity_id
_entity_poly.type
_entity_poly.pdbx_seq_one_letter_code
_entity_poly.pdbx_strand_id
1 'polypeptide(L)'
;MMGRQSGQLSMMVMDLSELIPNNHLLRRISQVISFDFIYEILEPYYPSNGRPSIDPISMFKMLLVGYLYGIKSERRLVQEIQLNIAYRWFCGFELADKIPDHSTFSKTRLRKWNESQLFQQVFLEIVRRCVKSGLVDGKELAADGTYLTANVSRDSWIETEVEAELSMQSYLDRLDEELSKQPGFKKPPIKTIKKRRTTSKTDPDSGCINHGKKSGIGYLMETTVDCKCGIITGVDVYPANEKESLLVLRHLERQIQNGVPMQNIALD
;
A
#
# COMPACT_ATOMS: atom_id res chain seq x y z
N MET A 1 4.40 -49.75 -25.03
CA MET A 1 5.55 -50.12 -24.17
C MET A 1 5.51 -49.21 -22.95
N MET A 2 5.47 -49.72 -21.73
CA MET A 2 5.39 -48.95 -20.51
C MET A 2 6.81 -48.43 -20.14
N GLY A 3 6.99 -47.11 -20.03
CA GLY A 3 8.26 -46.51 -19.56
C GLY A 3 8.54 -46.84 -18.11
N ARG A 4 9.78 -47.11 -17.76
CA ARG A 4 10.25 -47.29 -16.36
C ARG A 4 11.13 -46.11 -15.97
N GLN A 5 11.00 -45.66 -14.70
CA GLN A 5 11.90 -44.61 -14.17
C GLN A 5 13.34 -45.13 -14.14
N SER A 6 14.26 -44.28 -14.58
CA SER A 6 15.69 -44.52 -14.43
C SER A 6 16.14 -44.04 -13.04
N GLY A 7 16.80 -44.90 -12.27
CA GLY A 7 17.43 -44.56 -11.00
C GLY A 7 18.81 -43.89 -11.14
N GLN A 8 19.15 -43.39 -12.34
CA GLN A 8 20.47 -42.80 -12.59
C GLN A 8 20.57 -41.40 -11.98
N LEU A 9 21.56 -41.21 -11.12
CA LEU A 9 21.91 -39.91 -10.56
C LEU A 9 22.77 -39.15 -11.57
N SER A 10 22.36 -37.95 -11.90
CA SER A 10 23.15 -37.01 -12.71
C SER A 10 23.56 -35.82 -11.86
N MET A 11 24.84 -35.44 -11.88
CA MET A 11 25.31 -34.17 -11.34
C MET A 11 25.31 -33.13 -12.47
N MET A 12 24.59 -32.03 -12.25
CA MET A 12 24.59 -30.88 -13.16
C MET A 12 24.94 -29.62 -12.36
N VAL A 13 25.82 -28.80 -12.95
CA VAL A 13 26.03 -27.42 -12.47
C VAL A 13 25.17 -26.52 -13.35
N MET A 14 24.15 -25.90 -12.75
CA MET A 14 23.28 -25.01 -13.53
C MET A 14 22.80 -23.85 -12.66
N ASP A 15 22.61 -22.70 -13.29
CA ASP A 15 21.98 -21.55 -12.67
C ASP A 15 20.47 -21.80 -12.51
N LEU A 16 19.89 -21.42 -11.37
CA LEU A 16 18.44 -21.53 -11.13
C LEU A 16 17.63 -20.79 -12.21
N SER A 17 18.19 -19.71 -12.75
CA SER A 17 17.54 -18.95 -13.81
C SER A 17 17.31 -19.79 -15.07
N GLU A 18 18.16 -20.75 -15.41
CA GLU A 18 18.02 -21.61 -16.59
C GLU A 18 16.83 -22.56 -16.50
N LEU A 19 16.43 -22.92 -15.27
CA LEU A 19 15.30 -23.80 -15.01
C LEU A 19 13.93 -23.11 -15.15
N ILE A 20 13.92 -21.78 -15.24
CA ILE A 20 12.67 -21.00 -15.28
C ILE A 20 12.37 -20.62 -16.73
N PRO A 21 11.17 -20.90 -17.24
CA PRO A 21 10.78 -20.52 -18.61
C PRO A 21 10.88 -19.00 -18.85
N ASN A 22 11.31 -18.62 -20.06
CA ASN A 22 11.50 -17.20 -20.42
C ASN A 22 10.20 -16.37 -20.34
N ASN A 23 9.05 -16.99 -20.56
CA ASN A 23 7.73 -16.36 -20.50
C ASN A 23 7.14 -16.32 -19.08
N HIS A 24 7.85 -16.81 -18.06
CA HIS A 24 7.37 -16.85 -16.69
C HIS A 24 7.16 -15.43 -16.14
N LEU A 25 6.02 -15.17 -15.44
CA LEU A 25 5.64 -13.85 -14.91
C LEU A 25 6.74 -13.22 -14.07
N LEU A 26 7.33 -13.97 -13.13
CA LEU A 26 8.38 -13.44 -12.24
C LEU A 26 9.65 -13.04 -12.99
N ARG A 27 9.98 -13.73 -14.10
CA ARG A 27 11.09 -13.33 -14.96
C ARG A 27 10.81 -12.00 -15.65
N ARG A 28 9.61 -11.85 -16.20
CA ARG A 28 9.18 -10.58 -16.81
C ARG A 28 9.21 -9.42 -15.82
N ILE A 29 8.74 -9.63 -14.59
CA ILE A 29 8.79 -8.63 -13.53
C ILE A 29 10.25 -8.24 -13.23
N SER A 30 11.15 -9.21 -13.04
CA SER A 30 12.56 -8.95 -12.75
C SER A 30 13.30 -8.20 -13.88
N GLN A 31 12.86 -8.34 -15.13
CA GLN A 31 13.43 -7.61 -16.27
C GLN A 31 12.96 -6.15 -16.34
N VAL A 32 11.75 -5.86 -15.85
CA VAL A 32 11.13 -4.52 -15.95
C VAL A 32 11.39 -3.68 -14.70
N ILE A 33 11.44 -4.31 -13.51
CA ILE A 33 11.51 -3.62 -12.23
C ILE A 33 12.77 -4.03 -11.48
N SER A 34 13.71 -3.07 -11.27
CA SER A 34 14.71 -3.17 -10.21
C SER A 34 14.07 -2.71 -8.91
N PHE A 35 14.27 -3.47 -7.85
CA PHE A 35 13.77 -3.18 -6.50
C PHE A 35 14.83 -2.49 -5.62
N ASP A 36 15.95 -2.04 -6.17
CA ASP A 36 17.08 -1.47 -5.41
C ASP A 36 16.68 -0.21 -4.63
N PHE A 37 15.68 0.55 -5.11
CA PHE A 37 15.12 1.69 -4.40
C PHE A 37 14.57 1.35 -3.00
N ILE A 38 14.26 0.07 -2.72
CA ILE A 38 13.83 -0.39 -1.39
C ILE A 38 14.97 -0.24 -0.37
N TYR A 39 16.22 -0.40 -0.76
CA TYR A 39 17.37 -0.17 0.12
C TYR A 39 17.41 1.29 0.56
N GLU A 40 17.29 2.24 -0.38
CA GLU A 40 17.29 3.67 -0.09
C GLU A 40 16.17 4.07 0.89
N ILE A 41 14.96 3.51 0.70
CA ILE A 41 13.81 3.77 1.60
C ILE A 41 14.06 3.23 3.00
N LEU A 42 14.67 2.04 3.11
CA LEU A 42 14.77 1.32 4.37
C LEU A 42 16.07 1.56 5.13
N GLU A 43 17.10 2.10 4.49
CA GLU A 43 18.40 2.33 5.11
C GLU A 43 18.33 3.04 6.48
N PRO A 44 17.52 4.12 6.67
CA PRO A 44 17.42 4.80 7.96
C PRO A 44 16.84 3.95 9.10
N TYR A 45 16.12 2.87 8.76
CA TYR A 45 15.45 1.99 9.72
C TYR A 45 16.27 0.74 10.07
N TYR A 46 17.48 0.63 9.50
CA TYR A 46 18.38 -0.49 9.78
C TYR A 46 19.61 0.00 10.55
N PRO A 47 19.90 -0.58 11.73
CA PRO A 47 21.07 -0.19 12.48
C PRO A 47 22.35 -0.59 11.73
N SER A 48 23.39 0.23 11.83
CA SER A 48 24.70 -0.03 11.24
C SER A 48 25.47 -1.17 11.94
N ASN A 49 25.06 -1.52 13.17
CA ASN A 49 25.73 -2.51 14.02
C ASN A 49 24.81 -3.70 14.31
N GLY A 50 25.41 -4.86 14.57
CA GLY A 50 24.73 -6.08 14.99
C GLY A 50 24.71 -7.18 13.93
N ARG A 51 23.96 -8.25 14.17
CA ARG A 51 23.82 -9.36 13.25
C ARG A 51 23.14 -8.89 11.96
N PRO A 52 23.68 -9.23 10.77
CA PRO A 52 23.01 -8.95 9.50
C PRO A 52 21.57 -9.44 9.49
N SER A 53 20.66 -8.57 9.10
CA SER A 53 19.25 -8.94 8.93
C SER A 53 19.07 -9.70 7.62
N ILE A 54 17.90 -10.33 7.45
CA ILE A 54 17.49 -10.85 6.15
C ILE A 54 17.39 -9.66 5.20
N ASP A 55 17.80 -9.87 3.95
CA ASP A 55 17.72 -8.87 2.91
C ASP A 55 16.27 -8.35 2.74
N PRO A 56 16.06 -7.03 2.85
CA PRO A 56 14.72 -6.45 2.75
C PRO A 56 14.08 -6.63 1.38
N ILE A 57 14.86 -6.63 0.30
CA ILE A 57 14.34 -6.90 -1.06
C ILE A 57 13.84 -8.34 -1.16
N SER A 58 14.59 -9.31 -0.66
CA SER A 58 14.17 -10.71 -0.63
C SER A 58 12.86 -10.88 0.14
N MET A 59 12.74 -10.25 1.31
CA MET A 59 11.49 -10.27 2.08
C MET A 59 10.32 -9.60 1.36
N PHE A 60 10.56 -8.47 0.72
CA PHE A 60 9.53 -7.79 -0.07
C PHE A 60 9.07 -8.66 -1.24
N LYS A 61 10.00 -9.25 -1.99
CA LYS A 61 9.71 -10.16 -3.10
C LYS A 61 8.93 -11.41 -2.65
N MET A 62 9.22 -11.95 -1.44
CA MET A 62 8.41 -13.04 -0.86
C MET A 62 6.95 -12.62 -0.69
N LEU A 63 6.66 -11.45 -0.11
CA LEU A 63 5.29 -10.95 0.02
C LEU A 63 4.65 -10.70 -1.35
N LEU A 64 5.40 -10.13 -2.28
CA LEU A 64 4.91 -9.90 -3.65
C LEU A 64 4.50 -11.22 -4.33
N VAL A 65 5.26 -12.30 -4.17
CA VAL A 65 4.87 -13.65 -4.61
C VAL A 65 3.54 -14.07 -3.95
N GLY A 66 3.41 -13.84 -2.64
CA GLY A 66 2.16 -14.13 -1.93
C GLY A 66 0.95 -13.43 -2.54
N TYR A 67 1.05 -12.15 -2.86
CA TYR A 67 -0.02 -11.38 -3.51
C TYR A 67 -0.29 -11.83 -4.94
N LEU A 68 0.75 -12.00 -5.77
CA LEU A 68 0.61 -12.36 -7.18
C LEU A 68 -0.02 -13.76 -7.38
N TYR A 69 0.24 -14.68 -6.47
CA TYR A 69 -0.26 -16.06 -6.55
C TYR A 69 -1.39 -16.38 -5.56
N GLY A 70 -1.94 -15.37 -4.89
CA GLY A 70 -3.08 -15.51 -4.00
C GLY A 70 -2.81 -16.35 -2.74
N ILE A 71 -1.55 -16.40 -2.26
CA ILE A 71 -1.17 -17.17 -1.07
C ILE A 71 -1.41 -16.32 0.18
N LYS A 72 -2.57 -16.43 0.78
CA LYS A 72 -3.00 -15.60 1.92
C LYS A 72 -2.25 -15.89 3.22
N SER A 73 -1.76 -17.11 3.41
CA SER A 73 -1.09 -17.52 4.65
C SER A 73 0.42 -17.37 4.55
N GLU A 74 1.05 -16.58 5.41
CA GLU A 74 2.51 -16.41 5.46
C GLU A 74 3.23 -17.74 5.75
N ARG A 75 2.64 -18.65 6.55
CA ARG A 75 3.20 -20.00 6.77
C ARG A 75 3.22 -20.82 5.48
N ARG A 76 2.10 -20.80 4.75
CA ARG A 76 2.01 -21.47 3.44
C ARG A 76 2.96 -20.83 2.44
N LEU A 77 3.09 -19.52 2.42
CA LEU A 77 4.01 -18.80 1.56
C LEU A 77 5.46 -19.28 1.75
N VAL A 78 5.92 -19.41 2.99
CA VAL A 78 7.26 -19.95 3.29
C VAL A 78 7.42 -21.36 2.74
N GLN A 79 6.44 -22.24 2.92
CA GLN A 79 6.47 -23.62 2.39
C GLN A 79 6.49 -23.64 0.86
N GLU A 80 5.66 -22.82 0.21
CA GLU A 80 5.63 -22.73 -1.25
C GLU A 80 6.97 -22.21 -1.81
N ILE A 81 7.58 -21.22 -1.19
CA ILE A 81 8.91 -20.72 -1.58
C ILE A 81 10.00 -21.78 -1.37
N GLN A 82 9.90 -22.61 -0.33
CA GLN A 82 10.84 -23.71 -0.13
C GLN A 82 10.84 -24.74 -1.26
N LEU A 83 9.70 -24.99 -1.86
CA LEU A 83 9.49 -26.05 -2.84
C LEU A 83 9.53 -25.57 -4.30
N ASN A 84 9.20 -24.30 -4.54
CA ASN A 84 9.10 -23.75 -5.89
C ASN A 84 10.38 -23.03 -6.32
N ILE A 85 11.04 -23.54 -7.32
CA ILE A 85 12.33 -23.01 -7.85
C ILE A 85 12.15 -21.57 -8.37
N ALA A 86 11.05 -21.26 -9.06
CA ALA A 86 10.81 -19.92 -9.60
C ALA A 86 10.62 -18.87 -8.49
N TYR A 87 9.97 -19.25 -7.38
CA TYR A 87 9.79 -18.37 -6.24
C TYR A 87 11.12 -18.15 -5.51
N ARG A 88 11.92 -19.20 -5.30
CA ARG A 88 13.26 -19.09 -4.70
C ARG A 88 14.15 -18.13 -5.51
N TRP A 89 14.25 -18.39 -6.81
CA TRP A 89 15.03 -17.55 -7.71
C TRP A 89 14.59 -16.08 -7.69
N PHE A 90 13.29 -15.83 -7.79
CA PHE A 90 12.76 -14.46 -7.78
C PHE A 90 13.08 -13.72 -6.49
N CYS A 91 13.01 -14.42 -5.34
CA CYS A 91 13.33 -13.88 -4.03
C CYS A 91 14.84 -13.79 -3.75
N GLY A 92 15.70 -14.31 -4.63
CA GLY A 92 17.14 -14.29 -4.47
C GLY A 92 17.68 -15.36 -3.52
N PHE A 93 16.98 -16.50 -3.36
CA PHE A 93 17.43 -17.63 -2.57
C PHE A 93 17.98 -18.75 -3.45
N GLU A 94 19.13 -19.26 -3.08
CA GLU A 94 19.70 -20.47 -3.67
C GLU A 94 19.05 -21.75 -3.14
N LEU A 95 19.32 -22.90 -3.77
CA LEU A 95 18.73 -24.18 -3.35
C LEU A 95 19.08 -24.58 -1.92
N ALA A 96 20.26 -24.23 -1.46
CA ALA A 96 20.75 -24.54 -0.13
C ALA A 96 20.28 -23.53 0.94
N ASP A 97 19.79 -22.36 0.53
CA ASP A 97 19.41 -21.31 1.46
C ASP A 97 18.22 -21.68 2.31
N LYS A 98 18.29 -21.28 3.58
CA LYS A 98 17.17 -21.39 4.50
C LYS A 98 16.21 -20.24 4.27
N ILE A 99 14.95 -20.56 3.93
CA ILE A 99 13.89 -19.56 3.80
C ILE A 99 13.52 -18.99 5.17
N PRO A 100 13.36 -17.67 5.31
CA PRO A 100 12.95 -16.99 6.53
C PRO A 100 11.62 -17.52 7.08
N ASP A 101 11.52 -17.64 8.40
CA ASP A 101 10.29 -18.04 9.07
C ASP A 101 9.20 -16.96 8.95
N HIS A 102 7.94 -17.39 8.92
CA HIS A 102 6.76 -16.51 8.81
C HIS A 102 6.70 -15.45 9.92
N SER A 103 7.15 -15.76 11.14
CA SER A 103 7.17 -14.79 12.24
C SER A 103 8.09 -13.60 11.99
N THR A 104 9.10 -13.77 11.11
CA THR A 104 10.00 -12.68 10.72
C THR A 104 9.28 -11.60 9.91
N PHE A 105 8.30 -11.98 9.09
CA PHE A 105 7.49 -11.00 8.34
C PHE A 105 6.71 -10.09 9.27
N SER A 106 5.97 -10.66 10.21
CA SER A 106 5.18 -9.86 11.16
C SER A 106 6.06 -8.88 11.95
N LYS A 107 7.22 -9.35 12.45
CA LYS A 107 8.16 -8.51 13.19
C LYS A 107 8.74 -7.38 12.34
N THR A 108 9.14 -7.66 11.10
CA THR A 108 9.74 -6.67 10.19
C THR A 108 8.71 -5.65 9.75
N ARG A 109 7.49 -6.11 9.40
CA ARG A 109 6.38 -5.23 9.00
C ARG A 109 6.03 -4.24 10.11
N LEU A 110 5.85 -4.72 11.33
CA LEU A 110 5.47 -3.86 12.46
C LEU A 110 6.56 -2.87 12.87
N ARG A 111 7.83 -3.28 12.84
CA ARG A 111 8.93 -2.48 13.39
C ARG A 111 9.61 -1.55 12.40
N LYS A 112 9.63 -1.90 11.11
CA LYS A 112 10.42 -1.17 10.11
C LYS A 112 9.59 -0.65 8.95
N TRP A 113 8.72 -1.50 8.40
CA TRP A 113 8.00 -1.17 7.18
C TRP A 113 6.80 -0.24 7.40
N ASN A 114 6.13 -0.35 8.57
CA ASN A 114 5.06 0.60 8.90
C ASN A 114 5.62 2.00 9.15
N GLU A 115 6.71 2.12 9.89
CA GLU A 115 7.36 3.41 10.16
C GLU A 115 7.88 4.07 8.88
N SER A 116 8.45 3.28 7.96
CA SER A 116 8.98 3.77 6.67
C SER A 116 7.90 4.04 5.63
N GLN A 117 6.64 3.66 5.87
CA GLN A 117 5.58 3.69 4.86
C GLN A 117 5.98 2.99 3.54
N LEU A 118 6.76 1.92 3.63
CA LEU A 118 7.38 1.22 2.50
C LEU A 118 6.37 0.91 1.39
N PHE A 119 5.22 0.35 1.74
CA PHE A 119 4.23 -0.06 0.74
C PHE A 119 3.69 1.12 -0.06
N GLN A 120 3.47 2.25 0.58
CA GLN A 120 3.04 3.47 -0.09
C GLN A 120 4.13 4.02 -1.02
N GLN A 121 5.39 4.03 -0.56
CA GLN A 121 6.51 4.50 -1.37
C GLN A 121 6.74 3.59 -2.60
N VAL A 122 6.64 2.27 -2.43
CA VAL A 122 6.71 1.31 -3.54
C VAL A 122 5.57 1.53 -4.53
N PHE A 123 4.35 1.74 -4.04
CA PHE A 123 3.21 2.04 -4.90
C PHE A 123 3.45 3.30 -5.73
N LEU A 124 3.88 4.38 -5.11
CA LEU A 124 4.18 5.65 -5.79
C LEU A 124 5.29 5.51 -6.83
N GLU A 125 6.34 4.74 -6.52
CA GLU A 125 7.44 4.49 -7.48
C GLU A 125 6.94 3.71 -8.70
N ILE A 126 6.06 2.72 -8.52
CA ILE A 126 5.46 1.98 -9.63
C ILE A 126 4.56 2.91 -10.47
N VAL A 127 3.74 3.74 -9.83
CA VAL A 127 2.89 4.73 -10.55
C VAL A 127 3.77 5.69 -11.36
N ARG A 128 4.85 6.22 -10.78
CA ARG A 128 5.80 7.09 -11.51
C ARG A 128 6.39 6.41 -12.75
N ARG A 129 6.74 5.13 -12.64
CA ARG A 129 7.21 4.34 -13.80
C ARG A 129 6.13 4.17 -14.86
N CYS A 130 4.89 3.95 -14.46
CA CYS A 130 3.76 3.87 -15.37
C CYS A 130 3.53 5.20 -16.12
N VAL A 131 3.60 6.33 -15.40
CA VAL A 131 3.53 7.68 -16.01
C VAL A 131 4.69 7.87 -17.00
N LYS A 132 5.92 7.58 -16.59
CA LYS A 132 7.13 7.72 -17.42
C LYS A 132 7.08 6.84 -18.68
N SER A 133 6.46 5.67 -18.60
CA SER A 133 6.29 4.73 -19.71
C SER A 133 5.08 5.09 -20.60
N GLY A 134 4.32 6.13 -20.28
CA GLY A 134 3.12 6.54 -21.02
C GLY A 134 1.91 5.60 -20.83
N LEU A 135 1.94 4.71 -19.83
CA LEU A 135 0.80 3.87 -19.49
C LEU A 135 -0.29 4.64 -18.73
N VAL A 136 0.09 5.70 -18.03
CA VAL A 136 -0.78 6.67 -17.38
C VAL A 136 -0.59 8.01 -18.09
N ASP A 137 -1.65 8.61 -18.62
CA ASP A 137 -1.57 9.92 -19.29
C ASP A 137 -2.44 10.99 -18.62
N GLY A 138 -3.27 10.62 -17.68
CA GLY A 138 -4.10 11.52 -16.88
C GLY A 138 -5.19 12.27 -17.64
N LYS A 139 -5.49 11.85 -18.87
CA LYS A 139 -6.53 12.53 -19.68
C LYS A 139 -7.92 12.28 -19.12
N GLU A 140 -8.18 11.05 -18.73
CA GLU A 140 -9.45 10.60 -18.16
C GLU A 140 -9.17 9.73 -16.95
N LEU A 141 -9.50 10.23 -15.76
CA LEU A 141 -9.41 9.53 -14.50
C LEU A 141 -10.82 9.29 -13.97
N ALA A 142 -10.99 8.21 -13.23
CA ALA A 142 -12.20 7.95 -12.45
C ALA A 142 -11.80 7.75 -10.98
N ALA A 143 -12.53 8.39 -10.07
CA ALA A 143 -12.33 8.17 -8.64
C ALA A 143 -13.65 7.74 -7.99
N ASP A 144 -13.53 6.79 -7.06
CA ASP A 144 -14.64 6.20 -6.31
C ASP A 144 -14.24 5.87 -4.89
N GLY A 145 -15.20 6.04 -3.98
CA GLY A 145 -15.08 5.75 -2.56
C GLY A 145 -15.72 4.41 -2.17
N THR A 146 -14.97 3.53 -1.54
CA THR A 146 -15.46 2.23 -1.07
C THR A 146 -15.35 2.09 0.44
N TYR A 147 -16.47 1.72 1.11
CA TYR A 147 -16.45 1.45 2.54
C TYR A 147 -15.92 0.06 2.86
N LEU A 148 -14.88 0.00 3.70
CA LEU A 148 -14.26 -1.21 4.22
C LEU A 148 -14.65 -1.40 5.69
N THR A 149 -15.17 -2.56 6.05
CA THR A 149 -15.46 -2.92 7.45
C THR A 149 -14.19 -3.27 8.20
N ALA A 150 -14.00 -2.67 9.39
CA ALA A 150 -12.93 -3.06 10.30
C ALA A 150 -13.22 -4.41 10.94
N ASN A 151 -12.18 -5.20 11.21
CA ASN A 151 -12.31 -6.47 11.92
C ASN A 151 -12.35 -6.24 13.44
N VAL A 152 -13.46 -5.69 13.92
CA VAL A 152 -13.66 -5.32 15.33
C VAL A 152 -14.93 -5.95 15.90
N SER A 153 -14.89 -6.34 17.19
CA SER A 153 -16.08 -6.79 17.92
C SER A 153 -16.98 -5.58 18.26
N ARG A 154 -18.28 -5.78 18.31
CA ARG A 154 -19.22 -4.74 18.78
C ARG A 154 -18.95 -4.34 20.23
N ASP A 155 -18.48 -5.24 21.08
CA ASP A 155 -18.16 -4.97 22.48
C ASP A 155 -16.93 -4.04 22.64
N SER A 156 -16.15 -3.85 21.57
CA SER A 156 -15.00 -2.95 21.56
C SER A 156 -15.36 -1.51 21.20
N TRP A 157 -16.62 -1.23 20.83
CA TRP A 157 -17.04 0.09 20.41
C TRP A 157 -17.05 1.06 21.59
N ILE A 158 -16.49 2.25 21.34
CA ILE A 158 -16.45 3.36 22.31
C ILE A 158 -16.84 4.66 21.63
N GLU A 159 -17.47 5.54 22.40
CA GLU A 159 -17.66 6.94 22.01
C GLU A 159 -16.53 7.79 22.57
N THR A 160 -15.82 8.51 21.70
CA THR A 160 -14.78 9.46 22.06
C THR A 160 -15.22 10.86 21.64
N GLU A 161 -14.90 11.85 22.46
CA GLU A 161 -15.04 13.24 22.06
C GLU A 161 -13.80 13.67 21.30
N VAL A 162 -13.98 14.11 20.06
CA VAL A 162 -12.90 14.64 19.21
C VAL A 162 -13.20 16.09 18.90
N GLU A 163 -12.19 16.93 19.03
CA GLU A 163 -12.28 18.30 18.54
C GLU A 163 -12.25 18.29 17.02
N ALA A 164 -13.35 18.65 16.40
CA ALA A 164 -13.47 18.74 14.96
C ALA A 164 -13.47 20.21 14.53
N GLU A 165 -12.62 20.55 13.61
CA GLU A 165 -12.70 21.83 12.91
C GLU A 165 -13.97 21.84 12.05
N LEU A 166 -14.67 22.97 12.02
CA LEU A 166 -15.83 23.14 11.15
C LEU A 166 -15.37 23.03 9.70
N SER A 167 -16.05 22.23 8.90
CA SER A 167 -15.71 22.02 7.47
C SER A 167 -15.75 23.31 6.62
N MET A 168 -16.46 24.33 7.12
CA MET A 168 -16.47 25.68 6.56
C MET A 168 -15.20 26.47 6.94
N GLN A 169 -14.47 26.00 7.96
CA GLN A 169 -13.30 26.71 8.50
C GLN A 169 -12.11 26.67 7.52
N SER A 170 -11.90 25.55 6.81
CA SER A 170 -10.82 25.47 5.82
C SER A 170 -11.04 26.39 4.61
N TYR A 171 -12.30 26.64 4.25
CA TYR A 171 -12.64 27.63 3.22
C TYR A 171 -12.45 29.05 3.74
N LEU A 172 -12.89 29.31 4.98
CA LEU A 172 -12.71 30.61 5.65
C LEU A 172 -11.21 30.89 5.91
N ASP A 173 -10.41 29.89 6.24
CA ASP A 173 -8.96 30.02 6.43
C ASP A 173 -8.25 30.42 5.14
N ARG A 174 -8.67 29.89 3.98
CA ARG A 174 -8.17 30.33 2.67
C ARG A 174 -8.56 31.78 2.35
N LEU A 175 -9.83 32.14 2.63
CA LEU A 175 -10.28 33.53 2.52
C LEU A 175 -9.54 34.47 3.49
N ASP A 176 -9.28 33.99 4.71
CA ASP A 176 -8.52 34.75 5.72
C ASP A 176 -7.05 34.92 5.33
N GLU A 177 -6.44 33.92 4.65
CA GLU A 177 -5.09 34.05 4.09
C GLU A 177 -5.04 35.07 2.94
N GLU A 178 -6.06 35.12 2.10
CA GLU A 178 -6.17 36.13 1.04
C GLU A 178 -6.42 37.55 1.62
N LEU A 179 -7.26 37.64 2.64
CA LEU A 179 -7.59 38.88 3.32
C LEU A 179 -6.46 39.38 4.24
N SER A 180 -5.65 38.47 4.81
CA SER A 180 -4.50 38.84 5.66
C SER A 180 -3.39 39.61 4.94
N LYS A 181 -3.44 39.62 3.61
CA LYS A 181 -2.59 40.48 2.78
C LYS A 181 -2.99 41.97 2.85
N GLN A 182 -4.15 42.29 3.49
CA GLN A 182 -4.61 43.67 3.67
C GLN A 182 -4.14 44.21 5.04
N PRO A 183 -3.61 45.42 5.12
CA PRO A 183 -3.15 45.99 6.38
C PRO A 183 -4.35 46.20 7.35
N GLY A 184 -4.25 45.65 8.56
CA GLY A 184 -5.25 45.77 9.61
C GLY A 184 -6.17 44.60 9.90
N PHE A 185 -6.06 43.51 9.14
CA PHE A 185 -6.87 42.30 9.38
C PHE A 185 -6.43 41.52 10.63
N LYS A 186 -7.37 41.23 11.53
CA LYS A 186 -7.16 40.35 12.70
C LYS A 186 -7.86 39.02 12.45
N LYS A 187 -7.10 37.92 12.40
CA LYS A 187 -7.64 36.57 12.22
C LYS A 187 -8.60 36.21 13.37
N PRO A 188 -9.86 35.83 13.08
CA PRO A 188 -10.80 35.42 14.11
C PRO A 188 -10.34 34.13 14.79
N PRO A 189 -10.70 33.87 16.04
CA PRO A 189 -10.32 32.63 16.74
C PRO A 189 -10.99 31.43 16.09
N ILE A 190 -10.22 30.35 15.92
CA ILE A 190 -10.68 29.07 15.38
C ILE A 190 -11.77 28.51 16.31
N LYS A 191 -12.99 28.32 15.80
CA LYS A 191 -14.08 27.70 16.54
C LYS A 191 -13.98 26.19 16.38
N THR A 192 -13.50 25.48 17.39
CA THR A 192 -13.57 24.02 17.47
C THR A 192 -14.91 23.59 18.08
N ILE A 193 -15.53 22.56 17.49
CA ILE A 193 -16.74 21.94 18.05
C ILE A 193 -16.35 20.54 18.54
N LYS A 194 -16.74 20.22 19.77
CA LYS A 194 -16.63 18.84 20.28
C LYS A 194 -17.63 17.96 19.56
N LYS A 195 -17.16 17.01 18.79
CA LYS A 195 -17.96 16.04 18.09
C LYS A 195 -17.75 14.65 18.68
N ARG A 196 -18.86 13.93 18.95
CA ARG A 196 -18.76 12.52 19.36
C ARG A 196 -18.41 11.67 18.15
N ARG A 197 -17.39 10.85 18.30
CA ARG A 197 -16.93 9.87 17.30
C ARG A 197 -17.06 8.47 17.90
N THR A 198 -17.76 7.58 17.20
CA THR A 198 -17.76 6.16 17.54
C THR A 198 -16.61 5.48 16.84
N THR A 199 -15.75 4.83 17.60
CA THR A 199 -14.57 4.09 17.12
C THR A 199 -14.46 2.78 17.91
N SER A 200 -13.37 2.02 17.71
CA SER A 200 -13.11 0.79 18.47
C SER A 200 -11.87 0.93 19.35
N LYS A 201 -11.89 0.30 20.54
CA LYS A 201 -10.70 0.19 21.40
C LYS A 201 -9.55 -0.57 20.74
N THR A 202 -9.89 -1.56 19.91
CA THR A 202 -8.90 -2.40 19.22
C THR A 202 -8.41 -1.80 17.91
N ASP A 203 -9.14 -0.81 17.38
CA ASP A 203 -8.83 -0.10 16.14
C ASP A 203 -9.26 1.37 16.25
N PRO A 204 -8.46 2.21 16.96
CA PRO A 204 -8.82 3.60 17.25
C PRO A 204 -8.91 4.51 16.03
N ASP A 205 -8.24 4.14 14.94
CA ASP A 205 -8.21 4.92 13.70
C ASP A 205 -9.46 4.68 12.84
N SER A 206 -10.25 3.66 13.15
CA SER A 206 -11.51 3.37 12.47
C SER A 206 -12.61 4.37 12.79
N GLY A 207 -13.63 4.47 11.94
CA GLY A 207 -14.79 5.35 12.12
C GLY A 207 -16.10 4.64 11.89
N CYS A 208 -17.21 5.23 12.36
CA CYS A 208 -18.56 4.68 12.15
C CYS A 208 -18.96 4.82 10.67
N ILE A 209 -19.36 3.70 10.06
CA ILE A 209 -19.97 3.66 8.72
C ILE A 209 -21.46 3.96 8.90
N ASN A 210 -21.93 5.03 8.29
CA ASN A 210 -23.32 5.45 8.34
C ASN A 210 -23.83 5.82 6.94
N HIS A 211 -23.67 4.88 5.98
CA HIS A 211 -24.01 5.10 4.58
C HIS A 211 -24.93 4.01 4.05
N GLY A 212 -26.15 4.39 3.68
CA GLY A 212 -27.15 3.50 3.12
C GLY A 212 -27.49 2.30 4.03
N LYS A 213 -27.38 1.09 3.48
CA LYS A 213 -27.65 -0.17 4.22
C LYS A 213 -26.42 -0.68 5.00
N LYS A 214 -25.24 -0.09 4.81
CA LYS A 214 -24.02 -0.48 5.52
C LYS A 214 -23.93 0.28 6.83
N SER A 215 -23.83 -0.44 7.93
CA SER A 215 -23.59 0.11 9.27
C SER A 215 -22.49 -0.68 9.96
N GLY A 216 -21.69 -0.02 10.77
CA GLY A 216 -20.59 -0.66 11.48
C GLY A 216 -19.43 0.30 11.70
N ILE A 217 -18.28 -0.25 12.03
CA ILE A 217 -17.03 0.50 12.15
C ILE A 217 -16.09 0.09 11.01
N GLY A 218 -15.41 1.07 10.41
CA GLY A 218 -14.51 0.81 9.29
C GLY A 218 -13.84 2.05 8.73
N TYR A 219 -13.54 1.96 7.46
CA TYR A 219 -12.79 2.95 6.71
C TYR A 219 -13.49 3.29 5.40
N LEU A 220 -13.24 4.48 4.89
CA LEU A 220 -13.51 4.88 3.52
C LEU A 220 -12.20 4.82 2.75
N MET A 221 -12.17 4.02 1.69
CA MET A 221 -11.04 3.91 0.78
C MET A 221 -11.35 4.66 -0.50
N GLU A 222 -10.61 5.72 -0.75
CA GLU A 222 -10.66 6.48 -2.00
C GLU A 222 -9.66 5.88 -2.99
N THR A 223 -10.12 5.61 -4.20
CA THR A 223 -9.30 4.99 -5.26
C THR A 223 -9.46 5.78 -6.54
N THR A 224 -8.36 6.10 -7.19
CA THR A 224 -8.36 6.72 -8.54
C THR A 224 -7.71 5.79 -9.54
N VAL A 225 -8.32 5.69 -10.72
CA VAL A 225 -7.88 4.86 -11.84
C VAL A 225 -7.72 5.71 -13.09
N ASP A 226 -6.60 5.56 -13.80
CA ASP A 226 -6.43 6.08 -15.15
C ASP A 226 -7.14 5.16 -16.14
N CYS A 227 -8.10 5.72 -16.90
CA CYS A 227 -8.98 4.95 -17.78
C CYS A 227 -8.28 4.37 -19.01
N LYS A 228 -7.10 4.89 -19.39
CA LYS A 228 -6.36 4.46 -20.56
C LYS A 228 -5.95 2.99 -20.51
N CYS A 229 -5.35 2.57 -19.39
CA CYS A 229 -4.88 1.20 -19.19
C CYS A 229 -5.44 0.55 -17.93
N GLY A 230 -6.38 1.19 -17.23
CA GLY A 230 -6.96 0.68 -15.98
C GLY A 230 -5.96 0.65 -14.82
N ILE A 231 -5.00 1.58 -14.79
CA ILE A 231 -3.97 1.62 -13.76
C ILE A 231 -4.47 2.44 -12.58
N ILE A 232 -4.43 1.86 -11.38
CA ILE A 232 -4.71 2.57 -10.13
C ILE A 232 -3.57 3.56 -9.90
N THR A 233 -3.89 4.86 -9.86
CA THR A 233 -2.93 5.95 -9.67
C THR A 233 -2.88 6.47 -8.24
N GLY A 234 -3.94 6.27 -7.47
CA GLY A 234 -4.03 6.68 -6.07
C GLY A 234 -4.91 5.76 -5.24
N VAL A 235 -4.49 5.52 -4.01
CA VAL A 235 -5.29 4.85 -2.98
C VAL A 235 -5.02 5.54 -1.65
N ASP A 236 -6.07 6.05 -1.01
CA ASP A 236 -6.02 6.59 0.34
C ASP A 236 -7.10 5.96 1.20
N VAL A 237 -6.82 5.83 2.49
CA VAL A 237 -7.73 5.22 3.45
C VAL A 237 -7.98 6.20 4.59
N TYR A 238 -9.23 6.47 4.88
CA TYR A 238 -9.68 7.41 5.89
C TYR A 238 -10.66 6.75 6.86
N PRO A 239 -10.82 7.27 8.08
CA PRO A 239 -11.90 6.84 8.96
C PRO A 239 -13.27 7.02 8.29
N ALA A 240 -14.15 6.02 8.36
CA ALA A 240 -15.42 6.02 7.64
C ALA A 240 -16.43 7.11 8.05
N ASN A 241 -16.19 7.81 9.16
CA ASN A 241 -17.04 8.91 9.64
C ASN A 241 -16.67 10.28 9.05
N GLU A 242 -15.64 10.37 8.23
CA GLU A 242 -15.31 11.60 7.51
C GLU A 242 -16.20 11.80 6.28
N LYS A 243 -16.34 13.05 5.83
CA LYS A 243 -17.18 13.37 4.68
C LYS A 243 -16.41 13.08 3.38
N GLU A 244 -16.95 12.19 2.58
CA GLU A 244 -16.39 11.77 1.29
C GLU A 244 -16.04 12.97 0.37
N SER A 245 -16.95 13.94 0.24
CA SER A 245 -16.73 15.12 -0.60
C SER A 245 -15.49 15.96 -0.25
N LEU A 246 -15.05 15.93 1.02
CA LEU A 246 -13.82 16.61 1.45
C LEU A 246 -12.59 15.73 1.25
N LEU A 247 -12.76 14.41 1.39
CA LEU A 247 -11.68 13.44 1.25
C LEU A 247 -11.23 13.28 -0.20
N VAL A 248 -12.18 13.28 -1.14
CA VAL A 248 -11.88 13.23 -2.58
C VAL A 248 -10.94 14.37 -2.98
N LEU A 249 -11.22 15.61 -2.58
CA LEU A 249 -10.35 16.74 -2.90
C LEU A 249 -8.93 16.55 -2.35
N ARG A 250 -8.82 16.13 -1.07
CA ARG A 250 -7.52 15.86 -0.43
C ARG A 250 -6.77 14.72 -1.10
N HIS A 251 -7.49 13.68 -1.51
CA HIS A 251 -6.96 12.54 -2.26
C HIS A 251 -6.38 12.99 -3.62
N LEU A 252 -7.10 13.82 -4.37
CA LEU A 252 -6.66 14.34 -5.67
C LEU A 252 -5.47 15.28 -5.53
N GLU A 253 -5.49 16.20 -4.56
CA GLU A 253 -4.37 17.10 -4.29
C GLU A 253 -3.07 16.31 -4.01
N ARG A 254 -3.17 15.22 -3.23
CA ARG A 254 -2.03 14.34 -2.94
C ARG A 254 -1.48 13.66 -4.20
N GLN A 255 -2.33 13.22 -5.11
CA GLN A 255 -1.89 12.61 -6.37
C GLN A 255 -1.16 13.62 -7.27
N ILE A 256 -1.67 14.85 -7.37
CA ILE A 256 -1.01 15.93 -8.11
C ILE A 256 0.38 16.19 -7.50
N GLN A 257 0.49 16.28 -6.16
CA GLN A 257 1.78 16.44 -5.46
C GLN A 257 2.75 15.29 -5.74
N ASN A 258 2.24 14.07 -5.93
CA ASN A 258 3.03 12.89 -6.28
C ASN A 258 3.41 12.81 -7.77
N GLY A 259 2.99 13.79 -8.59
CA GLY A 259 3.35 13.89 -10.00
C GLY A 259 2.46 13.07 -10.94
N VAL A 260 1.26 12.68 -10.51
CA VAL A 260 0.26 12.06 -11.40
C VAL A 260 -0.35 13.14 -12.28
N PRO A 261 -0.25 13.03 -13.62
CA PRO A 261 -0.91 13.99 -14.51
C PRO A 261 -2.43 13.85 -14.38
N MET A 262 -3.14 15.00 -14.41
CA MET A 262 -4.60 15.02 -14.23
C MET A 262 -5.22 16.13 -15.07
N GLN A 263 -6.04 15.76 -16.05
CA GLN A 263 -6.77 16.70 -16.90
C GLN A 263 -8.27 16.69 -16.63
N ASN A 264 -8.87 15.52 -16.70
CA ASN A 264 -10.29 15.30 -16.44
C ASN A 264 -10.46 14.20 -15.40
N ILE A 265 -11.43 14.36 -14.51
CA ILE A 265 -11.77 13.32 -13.52
C ILE A 265 -13.29 13.16 -13.45
N ALA A 266 -13.74 11.92 -13.51
CA ALA A 266 -15.12 11.53 -13.20
C ALA A 266 -15.21 11.15 -11.73
N LEU A 267 -16.18 11.70 -11.04
CA LEU A 267 -16.54 11.42 -9.65
C LEU A 267 -17.96 10.89 -9.63
N ASP A 268 -18.26 9.90 -8.75
CA ASP A 268 -19.63 9.40 -8.51
C ASP A 268 -20.32 10.20 -7.40
#